data_45cef3b5c68609c676c23966e7e45e92
#
_entry.id   45cef3b5c68609c676c23966e7e45e92
#
_cell.length_a   1.000
_cell.length_b   1.000
_cell.length_c   1.000
_cell.angle_alpha   90.00
_cell.angle_beta   90.00
_cell.angle_gamma   90.00
#
_symmetry.space_group_name_H-M   'P 1'
#
loop_
_entity.id
_entity.type
_entity.pdbx_description
1 polymer ?
#
loop_
_entity_poly.entity_id
_entity_poly.type
_entity_poly.pdbx_seq_one_letter_code
_entity_poly.pdbx_strand_id
1 'polypeptide(L)'
;AWAGAKFFVTTNLKETRIFKVVEDAMPKKLEEIADIPSADMVNDDKKIKAMLLQTKAFTRDEFSRLLFKCHNIIRNNDKLSPEAAFDEISKILFIKIRYERTNSGTQIFSKEEFLKQKKMYDAVKSKESPDYYQFLFNKTKEDFAKDHLFDENETIKIRENSFEQIVKELQVYNLSTTSDDVKGIAFEQFLGRTFRGELGQFFTPRTIVDFMVSVLDPQEGEYVCDPCCGSGGFLIRAFEYVREHIENEVEIRKEDVKKALFTDDYPKLPKKEQDEIDQKVIDAFSKMNYELDINN
;
A
#
# COMPACT_ATOMS: atom_id res chain seq x y z
N ALA A 1 -25.08 -24.58 4.76
CA ALA A 1 -25.29 -25.23 3.47
C ALA A 1 -24.38 -24.61 2.41
N TRP A 2 -23.25 -25.20 2.24
CA TRP A 2 -22.24 -24.79 1.25
C TRP A 2 -22.54 -25.55 -0.03
N ALA A 3 -23.50 -25.08 -0.81
CA ALA A 3 -23.97 -25.75 -2.02
C ALA A 3 -22.93 -25.72 -3.15
N GLY A 4 -21.76 -26.34 -2.96
CA GLY A 4 -20.74 -26.49 -4.01
C GLY A 4 -20.09 -25.21 -4.50
N ALA A 5 -20.20 -24.10 -3.74
CA ALA A 5 -19.53 -22.85 -4.09
C ALA A 5 -18.00 -22.99 -3.96
N LYS A 6 -17.28 -22.70 -5.02
CA LYS A 6 -15.80 -22.71 -5.03
C LYS A 6 -15.21 -21.47 -4.33
N PHE A 7 -15.96 -20.39 -4.29
CA PHE A 7 -15.56 -19.12 -3.71
C PHE A 7 -16.64 -18.56 -2.79
N PHE A 8 -16.20 -17.81 -1.80
CA PHE A 8 -17.06 -17.15 -0.83
C PHE A 8 -16.59 -15.70 -0.64
N VAL A 9 -17.53 -14.77 -0.66
CA VAL A 9 -17.24 -13.33 -0.51
C VAL A 9 -17.99 -12.81 0.70
N THR A 10 -17.30 -12.07 1.56
CA THR A 10 -17.89 -11.31 2.66
C THR A 10 -17.62 -9.84 2.45
N THR A 11 -18.60 -8.99 2.71
CA THR A 11 -18.46 -7.54 2.66
C THR A 11 -19.28 -6.87 3.74
N ASN A 12 -18.74 -5.80 4.32
CA ASN A 12 -19.42 -4.90 5.24
C ASN A 12 -19.51 -3.48 4.68
N LEU A 13 -19.38 -3.33 3.34
CA LEU A 13 -19.34 -2.07 2.58
C LEU A 13 -18.02 -1.26 2.76
N LYS A 14 -17.25 -1.53 3.80
CA LYS A 14 -15.93 -0.90 4.01
C LYS A 14 -14.78 -1.86 3.63
N GLU A 15 -15.02 -3.14 3.78
CA GLU A 15 -14.04 -4.19 3.51
C GLU A 15 -14.74 -5.36 2.82
N THR A 16 -14.15 -5.83 1.73
CA THR A 16 -14.60 -7.03 1.00
C THR A 16 -13.49 -8.08 1.07
N ARG A 17 -13.82 -9.27 1.56
CA ARG A 17 -12.90 -10.41 1.61
C ARG A 17 -13.41 -11.53 0.74
N ILE A 18 -12.51 -12.14 0.01
CA ILE A 18 -12.79 -13.20 -0.95
C ILE A 18 -12.02 -14.45 -0.52
N PHE A 19 -12.72 -15.57 -0.47
CA PHE A 19 -12.15 -16.82 -0.02
C PHE A 19 -12.36 -17.93 -1.06
N LYS A 20 -11.32 -18.72 -1.31
CA LYS A 20 -11.42 -20.00 -1.99
C LYS A 20 -11.77 -21.08 -0.97
N VAL A 21 -12.72 -21.95 -1.31
CA VAL A 21 -13.05 -23.15 -0.51
C VAL A 21 -12.09 -24.28 -0.89
N VAL A 22 -11.35 -24.80 0.08
CA VAL A 22 -10.50 -25.97 -0.10
C VAL A 22 -11.36 -27.21 0.10
N GLU A 23 -11.69 -27.91 -1.00
CA GLU A 23 -12.67 -29.00 -0.99
C GLU A 23 -12.17 -30.26 -0.26
N ASP A 24 -10.87 -30.52 -0.34
CA ASP A 24 -10.23 -31.75 0.21
C ASP A 24 -9.85 -31.64 1.70
N ALA A 25 -10.12 -30.49 2.35
CA ALA A 25 -9.84 -30.31 3.78
C ALA A 25 -11.05 -30.65 4.64
N MET A 26 -10.84 -31.42 5.73
CA MET A 26 -11.86 -31.66 6.76
C MET A 26 -11.34 -31.20 8.13
N PRO A 27 -11.97 -30.17 8.77
CA PRO A 27 -13.07 -29.34 8.27
C PRO A 27 -12.66 -28.51 7.05
N LYS A 28 -13.61 -28.17 6.16
CA LYS A 28 -13.36 -27.34 4.97
C LYS A 28 -12.62 -26.07 5.37
N LYS A 29 -11.48 -25.83 4.73
CA LYS A 29 -10.63 -24.67 4.97
C LYS A 29 -10.96 -23.58 3.97
N LEU A 30 -10.95 -22.32 4.42
CA LEU A 30 -11.06 -21.14 3.56
C LEU A 30 -9.65 -20.55 3.39
N GLU A 31 -9.28 -20.30 2.14
CA GLU A 31 -8.04 -19.60 1.79
C GLU A 31 -8.43 -18.25 1.19
N GLU A 32 -7.99 -17.17 1.84
CA GLU A 32 -8.27 -15.81 1.38
C GLU A 32 -7.48 -15.52 0.10
N ILE A 33 -8.14 -14.93 -0.89
CA ILE A 33 -7.57 -14.55 -2.18
C ILE A 33 -7.69 -13.04 -2.39
N ALA A 34 -6.79 -12.48 -3.20
CA ALA A 34 -6.69 -11.04 -3.36
C ALA A 34 -7.86 -10.41 -4.13
N ASP A 35 -8.47 -11.15 -5.07
CA ASP A 35 -9.52 -10.61 -5.94
C ASP A 35 -10.49 -11.72 -6.40
N ILE A 36 -11.61 -11.34 -7.00
CA ILE A 36 -12.58 -12.26 -7.60
C ILE A 36 -11.98 -12.83 -8.91
N PRO A 37 -11.80 -14.17 -9.01
CA PRO A 37 -11.29 -14.76 -10.24
C PRO A 37 -12.22 -14.46 -11.42
N SER A 38 -11.66 -14.07 -12.54
CA SER A 38 -12.40 -13.95 -13.79
C SER A 38 -12.91 -15.32 -14.28
N ALA A 39 -13.92 -15.32 -15.14
CA ALA A 39 -14.56 -16.55 -15.60
C ALA A 39 -13.60 -17.55 -16.27
N ASP A 40 -12.55 -17.06 -16.92
CA ASP A 40 -11.47 -17.86 -17.53
C ASP A 40 -10.47 -18.42 -16.52
N MET A 41 -10.41 -17.85 -15.32
CA MET A 41 -9.51 -18.30 -14.25
C MET A 41 -10.14 -19.34 -13.33
N VAL A 42 -11.47 -19.34 -13.17
CA VAL A 42 -12.19 -20.17 -12.19
C VAL A 42 -11.92 -21.68 -12.33
N ASN A 43 -11.59 -22.14 -13.53
CA ASN A 43 -11.32 -23.56 -13.82
C ASN A 43 -9.81 -23.85 -14.04
N ASP A 44 -8.93 -22.89 -13.87
CA ASP A 44 -7.48 -23.05 -14.03
C ASP A 44 -6.79 -23.01 -12.65
N ASP A 45 -6.51 -24.19 -12.10
CA ASP A 45 -5.85 -24.34 -10.80
C ASP A 45 -4.47 -23.66 -10.73
N LYS A 46 -3.76 -23.49 -11.86
CA LYS A 46 -2.48 -22.78 -11.89
C LYS A 46 -2.68 -21.28 -11.78
N LYS A 47 -3.66 -20.73 -12.49
CA LYS A 47 -4.03 -19.31 -12.40
C LYS A 47 -4.60 -18.97 -11.03
N ILE A 48 -5.42 -19.86 -10.46
CA ILE A 48 -5.93 -19.68 -9.09
C ILE A 48 -4.80 -19.78 -8.06
N LYS A 49 -3.86 -20.73 -8.20
CA LYS A 49 -2.67 -20.76 -7.33
C LYS A 49 -1.81 -19.52 -7.48
N ALA A 50 -1.68 -18.96 -8.68
CA ALA A 50 -1.01 -17.67 -8.88
C ALA A 50 -1.75 -16.52 -8.20
N MET A 51 -3.09 -16.52 -8.20
CA MET A 51 -3.89 -15.53 -7.44
C MET A 51 -3.82 -15.73 -5.93
N LEU A 52 -3.75 -16.98 -5.45
CA LEU A 52 -3.49 -17.29 -4.03
C LEU A 52 -2.11 -16.82 -3.58
N LEU A 53 -1.17 -16.76 -4.52
CA LEU A 53 0.17 -16.21 -4.35
C LEU A 53 0.17 -14.68 -4.61
N GLN A 54 -0.87 -14.13 -5.23
CA GLN A 54 -1.07 -12.67 -5.27
C GLN A 54 -1.31 -12.18 -3.85
N THR A 55 -0.43 -11.34 -3.48
CA THR A 55 -0.32 -10.77 -2.16
C THR A 55 -1.59 -10.01 -1.78
N LYS A 56 -2.18 -10.37 -0.64
CA LYS A 56 -3.33 -9.66 -0.08
C LYS A 56 -2.93 -8.30 0.49
N ALA A 57 -3.85 -7.35 0.49
CA ALA A 57 -3.70 -6.14 1.26
C ALA A 57 -3.67 -6.46 2.76
N PHE A 58 -2.85 -5.74 3.51
CA PHE A 58 -2.78 -5.92 4.96
C PHE A 58 -4.04 -5.42 5.64
N THR A 59 -4.48 -6.14 6.67
CA THR A 59 -5.22 -5.52 7.76
C THR A 59 -4.25 -4.83 8.72
N ARG A 60 -4.73 -3.82 9.45
CA ARG A 60 -3.92 -3.06 10.43
C ARG A 60 -3.17 -3.98 11.41
N ASP A 61 -3.86 -4.94 12.00
CA ASP A 61 -3.31 -5.84 13.01
C ASP A 61 -2.34 -6.87 12.42
N GLU A 62 -2.54 -7.30 11.18
CA GLU A 62 -1.63 -8.20 10.49
C GLU A 62 -0.30 -7.52 10.20
N PHE A 63 -0.33 -6.28 9.71
CA PHE A 63 0.88 -5.56 9.39
C PHE A 63 1.69 -5.22 10.66
N SER A 64 1.04 -4.79 11.73
CA SER A 64 1.70 -4.56 13.01
C SER A 64 2.38 -5.83 13.52
N ARG A 65 1.69 -6.99 13.50
CA ARG A 65 2.28 -8.27 13.91
C ARG A 65 3.45 -8.70 13.03
N LEU A 66 3.37 -8.44 11.75
CA LEU A 66 4.43 -8.75 10.80
C LEU A 66 5.69 -7.92 11.08
N LEU A 67 5.54 -6.61 11.30
CA LEU A 67 6.64 -5.73 11.67
C LEU A 67 7.33 -6.21 12.96
N PHE A 68 6.57 -6.61 13.98
CA PHE A 68 7.14 -7.21 15.19
C PHE A 68 7.90 -8.51 14.90
N LYS A 69 7.39 -9.34 14.02
CA LYS A 69 8.06 -10.59 13.64
C LYS A 69 9.40 -10.31 12.94
N CYS A 70 9.40 -9.38 11.97
CA CYS A 70 10.61 -8.96 11.28
C CYS A 70 11.64 -8.34 12.26
N HIS A 71 11.18 -7.48 13.16
CA HIS A 71 12.02 -6.89 14.19
C HIS A 71 12.69 -7.95 15.09
N ASN A 72 11.92 -8.95 15.52
CA ASN A 72 12.45 -10.05 16.34
C ASN A 72 13.47 -10.90 15.58
N ILE A 73 13.27 -11.13 14.27
CA ILE A 73 14.26 -11.82 13.43
C ILE A 73 15.60 -11.07 13.47
N ILE A 74 15.59 -9.77 13.24
CA ILE A 74 16.80 -8.95 13.24
C ILE A 74 17.46 -8.94 14.62
N ARG A 75 16.68 -8.67 15.66
CA ARG A 75 17.22 -8.61 17.03
C ARG A 75 17.84 -9.94 17.48
N ASN A 76 17.20 -11.06 17.16
CA ASN A 76 17.67 -12.38 17.54
C ASN A 76 18.90 -12.81 16.75
N ASN A 77 18.91 -12.55 15.45
CA ASN A 77 19.99 -13.00 14.58
C ASN A 77 21.18 -12.01 14.57
N ASP A 78 20.90 -10.72 14.39
CA ASP A 78 21.93 -9.70 14.10
C ASP A 78 22.32 -8.86 15.32
N LYS A 79 21.58 -9.00 16.45
CA LYS A 79 21.85 -8.34 17.73
C LYS A 79 21.84 -6.80 17.63
N LEU A 80 21.09 -6.24 16.70
CA LEU A 80 20.94 -4.80 16.56
C LEU A 80 20.07 -4.22 17.67
N SER A 81 20.24 -2.92 17.96
CA SER A 81 19.32 -2.18 18.85
C SER A 81 17.91 -2.12 18.24
N PRO A 82 16.86 -1.83 19.02
CA PRO A 82 15.52 -1.67 18.49
C PRO A 82 15.43 -0.67 17.34
N GLU A 83 16.10 0.47 17.47
CA GLU A 83 16.11 1.53 16.46
C GLU A 83 16.79 1.06 15.17
N ALA A 84 17.98 0.47 15.29
CA ALA A 84 18.73 -0.04 14.16
C ALA A 84 17.95 -1.18 13.45
N ALA A 85 17.26 -2.03 14.20
CA ALA A 85 16.42 -3.07 13.63
C ALA A 85 15.23 -2.50 12.86
N PHE A 86 14.63 -1.41 13.35
CA PHE A 86 13.56 -0.70 12.67
C PHE A 86 14.04 -0.06 11.36
N ASP A 87 15.21 0.59 11.40
CA ASP A 87 15.85 1.18 10.23
C ASP A 87 16.05 0.12 9.12
N GLU A 88 16.56 -1.04 9.47
CA GLU A 88 16.74 -2.15 8.53
C GLU A 88 15.43 -2.68 7.96
N ILE A 89 14.37 -2.76 8.78
CA ILE A 89 13.02 -3.14 8.29
C ILE A 89 12.55 -2.13 7.26
N SER A 90 12.69 -0.84 7.54
CA SER A 90 12.27 0.23 6.64
C SER A 90 12.94 0.09 5.27
N LYS A 91 14.24 -0.15 5.21
CA LYS A 91 14.99 -0.39 3.96
C LYS A 91 14.41 -1.57 3.17
N ILE A 92 14.09 -2.67 3.85
CA ILE A 92 13.53 -3.87 3.19
C ILE A 92 12.12 -3.60 2.66
N LEU A 93 11.31 -2.83 3.39
CA LEU A 93 9.97 -2.43 2.92
C LEU A 93 10.04 -1.56 1.67
N PHE A 94 11.00 -0.63 1.59
CA PHE A 94 11.23 0.17 0.38
C PHE A 94 11.70 -0.68 -0.80
N ILE A 95 12.58 -1.66 -0.57
CA ILE A 95 12.96 -2.64 -1.60
C ILE A 95 11.72 -3.37 -2.12
N LYS A 96 10.83 -3.80 -1.23
CA LYS A 96 9.60 -4.50 -1.60
C LYS A 96 8.64 -3.60 -2.38
N ILE A 97 8.42 -2.36 -1.94
CA ILE A 97 7.57 -1.37 -2.63
C ILE A 97 8.10 -1.14 -4.04
N ARG A 98 9.41 -0.91 -4.18
CA ARG A 98 10.06 -0.77 -5.48
C ARG A 98 9.80 -1.97 -6.37
N TYR A 99 10.03 -3.17 -5.85
CA TYR A 99 9.86 -4.41 -6.59
C TYR A 99 8.41 -4.59 -7.09
N GLU A 100 7.44 -4.34 -6.24
CA GLU A 100 6.02 -4.42 -6.57
C GLU A 100 5.61 -3.41 -7.64
N ARG A 101 6.12 -2.16 -7.58
CA ARG A 101 5.85 -1.12 -8.58
C ARG A 101 6.48 -1.44 -9.94
N THR A 102 7.71 -1.95 -9.94
CA THR A 102 8.47 -2.21 -11.17
C THR A 102 7.93 -3.42 -11.94
N ASN A 103 7.43 -4.44 -11.26
CA ASN A 103 7.06 -5.71 -11.87
C ASN A 103 5.56 -5.87 -12.18
N SER A 104 4.75 -4.82 -11.97
CA SER A 104 3.32 -4.75 -12.37
C SER A 104 2.52 -6.04 -12.08
N GLY A 105 2.76 -6.69 -10.94
CA GLY A 105 2.05 -7.89 -10.52
C GLY A 105 2.45 -9.20 -11.20
N THR A 106 3.47 -9.20 -12.08
CA THR A 106 3.92 -10.41 -12.77
C THR A 106 4.91 -11.25 -11.98
N GLN A 107 5.61 -10.63 -11.03
CA GLN A 107 6.56 -11.30 -10.15
C GLN A 107 6.31 -10.90 -8.71
N ILE A 108 6.32 -11.89 -7.82
CA ILE A 108 6.09 -11.69 -6.38
C ILE A 108 7.46 -11.54 -5.70
N PHE A 109 7.57 -10.55 -4.79
CA PHE A 109 8.73 -10.43 -3.91
C PHE A 109 8.73 -11.58 -2.90
N SER A 110 9.16 -12.76 -3.34
CA SER A 110 9.17 -13.99 -2.57
C SER A 110 10.60 -14.49 -2.31
N LYS A 111 10.75 -15.33 -1.29
CA LYS A 111 12.05 -15.97 -1.02
C LYS A 111 12.53 -16.80 -2.21
N GLU A 112 11.65 -17.50 -2.89
CA GLU A 112 12.00 -18.33 -4.05
C GLU A 112 12.52 -17.48 -5.21
N GLU A 113 11.81 -16.40 -5.54
CA GLU A 113 12.22 -15.48 -6.61
C GLU A 113 13.52 -14.74 -6.22
N PHE A 114 13.66 -14.31 -4.98
CA PHE A 114 14.91 -13.72 -4.49
C PHE A 114 16.08 -14.66 -4.70
N LEU A 115 15.98 -15.92 -4.30
CA LEU A 115 17.07 -16.92 -4.46
C LEU A 115 17.38 -17.23 -5.93
N LYS A 116 16.36 -17.25 -6.79
CA LYS A 116 16.52 -17.43 -8.23
C LYS A 116 17.28 -16.25 -8.85
N GLN A 117 16.86 -15.04 -8.59
CA GLN A 117 17.50 -13.83 -9.11
C GLN A 117 18.92 -13.67 -8.54
N LYS A 118 19.13 -14.01 -7.27
CA LYS A 118 20.46 -14.04 -6.66
C LYS A 118 21.41 -14.96 -7.42
N LYS A 119 20.99 -16.19 -7.74
CA LYS A 119 21.82 -17.13 -8.51
C LYS A 119 22.23 -16.55 -9.87
N MET A 120 21.31 -15.88 -10.55
CA MET A 120 21.58 -15.23 -11.83
C MET A 120 22.58 -14.07 -11.65
N TYR A 121 22.39 -13.24 -10.63
CA TYR A 121 23.29 -12.15 -10.30
C TYR A 121 24.69 -12.63 -9.92
N ASP A 122 24.80 -13.66 -9.06
CA ASP A 122 26.07 -14.23 -8.61
C ASP A 122 26.87 -14.86 -9.76
N ALA A 123 26.19 -15.32 -10.80
CA ALA A 123 26.84 -15.88 -12.00
C ALA A 123 27.55 -14.83 -12.86
N VAL A 124 27.15 -13.57 -12.77
CA VAL A 124 27.66 -12.48 -13.62
C VAL A 124 28.35 -11.37 -12.84
N LYS A 125 28.27 -11.35 -11.48
CA LYS A 125 28.88 -10.31 -10.64
C LYS A 125 30.42 -10.36 -10.70
N SER A 126 31.06 -9.21 -10.62
CA SER A 126 32.51 -9.09 -10.41
C SER A 126 32.86 -9.29 -8.93
N LYS A 127 34.16 -9.42 -8.62
CA LYS A 127 34.64 -9.53 -7.24
C LYS A 127 34.36 -8.28 -6.40
N GLU A 128 34.21 -7.13 -7.04
CA GLU A 128 33.96 -5.84 -6.39
C GLU A 128 32.46 -5.54 -6.26
N SER A 129 31.60 -6.36 -6.89
CA SER A 129 30.16 -6.18 -6.81
C SER A 129 29.62 -6.52 -5.43
N PRO A 130 28.66 -5.75 -4.90
CA PRO A 130 28.04 -6.04 -3.60
C PRO A 130 27.25 -7.35 -3.63
N ASP A 131 26.88 -7.85 -2.47
CA ASP A 131 25.95 -8.97 -2.38
C ASP A 131 24.58 -8.58 -2.96
N TYR A 132 23.81 -9.57 -3.43
CA TYR A 132 22.58 -9.33 -4.18
C TYR A 132 21.54 -8.49 -3.41
N TYR A 133 21.35 -8.73 -2.12
CA TYR A 133 20.44 -7.93 -1.31
C TYR A 133 20.88 -6.47 -1.15
N GLN A 134 22.20 -6.22 -1.07
CA GLN A 134 22.75 -4.87 -1.08
C GLN A 134 22.62 -4.20 -2.46
N PHE A 135 22.78 -4.97 -3.55
CA PHE A 135 22.51 -4.49 -4.91
C PHE A 135 21.05 -4.04 -5.06
N LEU A 136 20.09 -4.81 -4.52
CA LEU A 136 18.67 -4.43 -4.52
C LEU A 136 18.43 -3.12 -3.78
N PHE A 137 19.10 -2.92 -2.65
CA PHE A 137 18.99 -1.66 -1.90
C PHE A 137 19.62 -0.49 -2.64
N ASN A 138 20.77 -0.67 -3.29
CA ASN A 138 21.38 0.38 -4.10
C ASN A 138 20.45 0.81 -5.25
N LYS A 139 19.79 -0.13 -5.92
CA LYS A 139 18.77 0.17 -6.92
C LYS A 139 17.56 0.90 -6.33
N THR A 140 17.19 0.58 -5.10
CA THR A 140 16.12 1.28 -4.41
C THR A 140 16.52 2.73 -4.11
N LYS A 141 17.74 2.97 -3.64
CA LYS A 141 18.26 4.34 -3.43
C LYS A 141 18.24 5.16 -4.72
N GLU A 142 18.64 4.57 -5.86
CA GLU A 142 18.59 5.23 -7.17
C GLU A 142 17.17 5.66 -7.54
N ASP A 143 16.18 4.78 -7.37
CA ASP A 143 14.78 5.05 -7.74
C ASP A 143 14.12 6.11 -6.83
N PHE A 144 14.51 6.18 -5.56
CA PHE A 144 14.02 7.18 -4.59
C PHE A 144 14.98 8.35 -4.36
N ALA A 145 15.96 8.57 -5.26
CA ALA A 145 16.96 9.62 -5.09
C ALA A 145 16.36 11.04 -5.03
N LYS A 146 15.27 11.28 -5.75
CA LYS A 146 14.55 12.57 -5.75
C LYS A 146 13.87 12.88 -4.42
N ASP A 147 13.50 11.83 -3.68
CA ASP A 147 12.80 11.96 -2.40
C ASP A 147 13.76 12.14 -1.21
N HIS A 148 15.07 12.05 -1.45
CA HIS A 148 16.12 12.18 -0.43
C HIS A 148 15.90 11.31 0.81
N LEU A 149 15.38 10.08 0.60
CA LEU A 149 15.01 9.16 1.70
C LEU A 149 16.21 8.43 2.32
N PHE A 150 17.30 8.29 1.56
CA PHE A 150 18.47 7.51 1.98
C PHE A 150 19.75 8.26 1.68
N ASP A 151 20.74 8.13 2.55
CA ASP A 151 22.09 8.62 2.30
C ASP A 151 22.79 7.76 1.24
N GLU A 152 23.66 8.39 0.41
CA GLU A 152 24.39 7.69 -0.66
C GLU A 152 25.20 6.50 -0.13
N ASN A 153 25.84 6.66 1.04
CA ASN A 153 26.68 5.65 1.67
C ASN A 153 25.92 4.66 2.55
N GLU A 154 24.60 4.79 2.62
CA GLU A 154 23.79 3.93 3.45
C GLU A 154 23.73 2.50 2.89
N THR A 155 23.88 1.53 3.80
CA THR A 155 23.92 0.09 3.49
C THR A 155 22.97 -0.68 4.37
N ILE A 156 22.62 -1.90 3.95
CA ILE A 156 21.95 -2.87 4.79
C ILE A 156 22.96 -3.49 5.76
N LYS A 157 22.65 -3.48 7.05
CA LYS A 157 23.56 -3.91 8.14
C LYS A 157 23.25 -5.31 8.66
N ILE A 158 22.12 -5.91 8.24
CA ILE A 158 21.77 -7.28 8.63
C ILE A 158 22.41 -8.30 7.69
N ARG A 159 22.52 -9.53 8.19
CA ARG A 159 23.03 -10.66 7.42
C ARG A 159 21.99 -11.12 6.39
N GLU A 160 22.49 -11.69 5.30
CA GLU A 160 21.65 -12.20 4.21
C GLU A 160 20.59 -13.20 4.69
N ASN A 161 20.94 -14.09 5.62
CA ASN A 161 19.97 -15.05 6.17
C ASN A 161 18.78 -14.35 6.88
N SER A 162 19.03 -13.25 7.59
CA SER A 162 17.97 -12.44 8.20
C SER A 162 17.12 -11.74 7.14
N PHE A 163 17.76 -11.20 6.11
CA PHE A 163 17.06 -10.63 4.95
C PHE A 163 16.15 -11.65 4.28
N GLU A 164 16.63 -12.87 3.97
CA GLU A 164 15.83 -13.94 3.38
C GLU A 164 14.64 -14.36 4.25
N GLN A 165 14.82 -14.42 5.57
CA GLN A 165 13.72 -14.75 6.48
C GLN A 165 12.65 -13.66 6.45
N ILE A 166 13.04 -12.38 6.42
CA ILE A 166 12.12 -11.25 6.34
C ILE A 166 11.39 -11.25 5.01
N VAL A 167 12.08 -11.48 3.89
CA VAL A 167 11.44 -11.61 2.57
C VAL A 167 10.37 -12.71 2.58
N LYS A 168 10.66 -13.85 3.21
CA LYS A 168 9.70 -14.94 3.36
C LYS A 168 8.45 -14.53 4.14
N GLU A 169 8.59 -13.73 5.18
CA GLU A 169 7.45 -13.22 5.95
C GLU A 169 6.64 -12.19 5.16
N LEU A 170 7.32 -11.32 4.44
CA LEU A 170 6.70 -10.25 3.65
C LEU A 170 6.02 -10.75 2.37
N GLN A 171 6.40 -11.94 1.84
CA GLN A 171 5.98 -12.42 0.52
C GLN A 171 4.47 -12.56 0.32
N VAL A 172 3.71 -12.79 1.40
CA VAL A 172 2.26 -13.02 1.36
C VAL A 172 1.45 -11.75 1.19
N TYR A 173 2.07 -10.58 1.29
CA TYR A 173 1.39 -9.30 1.34
C TYR A 173 1.85 -8.36 0.24
N ASN A 174 0.96 -7.47 -0.20
CA ASN A 174 1.26 -6.41 -1.15
C ASN A 174 1.22 -5.04 -0.45
N LEU A 175 2.35 -4.34 -0.43
CA LEU A 175 2.44 -3.02 0.18
C LEU A 175 1.89 -1.94 -0.73
N SER A 176 1.99 -2.10 -2.05
CA SER A 176 1.53 -1.11 -3.01
C SER A 176 0.01 -0.99 -3.07
N THR A 177 -0.71 -2.10 -2.80
CA THR A 177 -2.19 -2.14 -2.76
C THR A 177 -2.75 -1.92 -1.36
N THR A 178 -1.90 -1.94 -0.33
CA THR A 178 -2.32 -1.64 1.05
C THR A 178 -2.51 -0.14 1.19
N SER A 179 -3.64 0.30 1.75
CA SER A 179 -3.91 1.73 1.96
C SER A 179 -2.86 2.37 2.86
N ASP A 180 -2.59 3.65 2.62
CA ASP A 180 -1.59 4.40 3.37
C ASP A 180 -1.97 4.53 4.85
N ASP A 181 -3.27 4.63 5.15
CA ASP A 181 -3.78 4.60 6.52
C ASP A 181 -3.41 3.32 7.27
N VAL A 182 -3.59 2.16 6.64
CA VAL A 182 -3.23 0.87 7.27
C VAL A 182 -1.73 0.81 7.53
N LYS A 183 -0.91 1.27 6.57
CA LYS A 183 0.54 1.35 6.73
C LYS A 183 0.92 2.29 7.88
N GLY A 184 0.43 3.51 7.86
CA GLY A 184 0.74 4.54 8.86
C GLY A 184 0.37 4.10 10.27
N ILE A 185 -0.86 3.64 10.49
CA ILE A 185 -1.33 3.21 11.82
C ILE A 185 -0.54 1.99 12.31
N ALA A 186 -0.21 1.04 11.44
CA ALA A 186 0.58 -0.12 11.83
C ALA A 186 2.00 0.27 12.24
N PHE A 187 2.62 1.23 11.54
CA PHE A 187 3.91 1.80 11.93
C PHE A 187 3.84 2.52 13.29
N GLU A 188 2.83 3.34 13.51
CA GLU A 188 2.60 4.00 14.81
C GLU A 188 2.45 2.99 15.95
N GLN A 189 1.66 1.93 15.74
CA GLN A 189 1.48 0.88 16.74
C GLN A 189 2.77 0.13 17.02
N PHE A 190 3.53 -0.16 15.98
CA PHE A 190 4.81 -0.83 16.10
C PHE A 190 5.81 0.05 16.88
N LEU A 191 5.98 1.31 16.48
CA LEU A 191 6.84 2.28 17.15
C LEU A 191 6.41 2.48 18.60
N GLY A 192 5.11 2.71 18.84
CA GLY A 192 4.58 2.92 20.17
C GLY A 192 4.77 1.74 21.13
N ARG A 193 4.83 0.50 20.63
CA ARG A 193 5.11 -0.69 21.45
C ARG A 193 6.60 -0.97 21.62
N THR A 194 7.39 -0.74 20.58
CA THR A 194 8.82 -1.07 20.55
C THR A 194 9.65 -0.05 21.33
N PHE A 195 9.25 1.23 21.27
CA PHE A 195 10.02 2.35 21.83
C PHE A 195 9.40 3.00 23.06
N ARG A 196 8.27 2.46 23.57
CA ARG A 196 7.71 2.96 24.84
C ARG A 196 8.75 2.86 25.95
N GLY A 197 9.32 4.01 26.32
CA GLY A 197 10.24 4.16 27.42
C GLY A 197 11.72 4.23 27.08
N GLU A 198 12.15 3.91 25.86
CA GLU A 198 13.59 3.98 25.49
C GLU A 198 13.97 5.30 24.80
N LEU A 199 13.08 5.90 24.00
CA LEU A 199 13.39 7.12 23.21
C LEU A 199 12.68 8.38 23.69
N GLY A 200 11.74 8.30 24.64
CA GLY A 200 10.98 9.47 25.09
C GLY A 200 10.17 10.17 23.98
N GLN A 201 10.08 9.58 22.79
CA GLN A 201 9.27 10.10 21.69
C GLN A 201 7.86 9.53 21.75
N PHE A 202 6.89 10.43 21.80
CA PHE A 202 5.49 10.08 21.79
C PHE A 202 4.83 10.67 20.55
N PHE A 203 4.16 9.83 19.78
CA PHE A 203 3.30 10.31 18.71
C PHE A 203 2.00 10.82 19.31
N THR A 204 1.54 11.98 18.83
CA THR A 204 0.21 12.47 19.18
C THR A 204 -0.84 11.49 18.64
N PRO A 205 -1.79 11.04 19.47
CA PRO A 205 -2.85 10.14 19.00
C PRO A 205 -3.60 10.74 17.81
N ARG A 206 -3.87 9.95 16.78
CA ARG A 206 -4.52 10.42 15.54
C ARG A 206 -5.84 11.12 15.80
N THR A 207 -6.63 10.63 16.73
CA THR A 207 -7.90 11.27 17.12
C THR A 207 -7.73 12.71 17.62
N ILE A 208 -6.59 13.02 18.27
CA ILE A 208 -6.25 14.37 18.69
C ILE A 208 -5.79 15.20 17.48
N VAL A 209 -4.97 14.62 16.61
CA VAL A 209 -4.54 15.27 15.36
C VAL A 209 -5.75 15.61 14.49
N ASP A 210 -6.67 14.65 14.28
CA ASP A 210 -7.91 14.82 13.52
C ASP A 210 -8.76 15.96 14.11
N PHE A 211 -8.96 15.94 15.43
CA PHE A 211 -9.71 16.97 16.13
C PHE A 211 -9.08 18.36 15.94
N MET A 212 -7.76 18.47 16.15
CA MET A 212 -7.07 19.76 16.03
C MET A 212 -7.09 20.29 14.59
N VAL A 213 -6.84 19.45 13.59
CA VAL A 213 -6.92 19.84 12.19
C VAL A 213 -8.34 20.25 11.81
N SER A 214 -9.36 19.52 12.27
CA SER A 214 -10.76 19.89 12.02
C SER A 214 -11.15 21.23 12.65
N VAL A 215 -10.58 21.56 13.82
CA VAL A 215 -10.82 22.87 14.48
C VAL A 215 -10.09 24.00 13.75
N LEU A 216 -8.91 23.74 13.21
CA LEU A 216 -8.13 24.72 12.44
C LEU A 216 -8.75 24.98 11.06
N ASP A 217 -9.45 23.97 10.51
CA ASP A 217 -10.14 24.04 9.22
C ASP A 217 -9.28 24.63 8.09
N PRO A 218 -8.06 24.07 7.82
CA PRO A 218 -7.17 24.63 6.81
C PRO A 218 -7.81 24.55 5.43
N GLN A 219 -7.66 25.65 4.65
CA GLN A 219 -8.22 25.78 3.32
C GLN A 219 -7.16 25.63 2.24
N GLU A 220 -7.58 25.32 1.00
CA GLU A 220 -6.70 25.30 -0.16
C GLU A 220 -5.94 26.62 -0.33
N GLY A 221 -4.63 26.54 -0.58
CA GLY A 221 -3.76 27.71 -0.75
C GLY A 221 -3.25 28.34 0.55
N GLU A 222 -3.66 27.85 1.72
CA GLU A 222 -3.11 28.29 3.00
C GLU A 222 -1.77 27.62 3.32
N TYR A 223 -0.91 28.36 4.05
CA TYR A 223 0.36 27.83 4.52
C TYR A 223 0.21 27.27 5.93
N VAL A 224 0.49 25.98 6.08
CA VAL A 224 0.50 25.31 7.39
C VAL A 224 1.94 25.06 7.83
N CYS A 225 2.28 25.50 9.04
CA CYS A 225 3.61 25.30 9.63
C CYS A 225 3.48 24.58 10.97
N ASP A 226 4.18 23.47 11.10
CA ASP A 226 4.35 22.75 12.37
C ASP A 226 5.84 22.81 12.78
N PRO A 227 6.21 23.70 13.73
CA PRO A 227 7.60 23.89 14.15
C PRO A 227 8.16 22.69 14.93
N CYS A 228 7.31 21.74 15.33
CA CYS A 228 7.67 20.55 16.09
C CYS A 228 7.19 19.28 15.40
N CYS A 229 7.20 19.27 14.08
CA CYS A 229 6.47 18.29 13.24
C CYS A 229 6.79 16.81 13.49
N GLY A 230 7.96 16.50 14.03
CA GLY A 230 8.39 15.11 14.19
C GLY A 230 8.29 14.34 12.87
N SER A 231 7.43 13.32 12.82
CA SER A 231 7.14 12.56 11.59
C SER A 231 6.15 13.25 10.63
N GLY A 232 5.75 14.47 10.91
CA GLY A 232 4.84 15.24 10.08
C GLY A 232 3.35 14.90 10.25
N GLY A 233 2.97 14.24 11.34
CA GLY A 233 1.61 13.74 11.53
C GLY A 233 0.51 14.79 11.36
N PHE A 234 0.70 16.02 11.88
CA PHE A 234 -0.24 17.13 11.69
C PHE A 234 -0.23 17.65 10.26
N LEU A 235 0.93 17.79 9.64
CA LEU A 235 1.07 18.29 8.26
C LEU A 235 0.43 17.32 7.26
N ILE A 236 0.67 16.02 7.42
CA ILE A 236 0.06 14.98 6.60
C ILE A 236 -1.47 15.05 6.73
N ARG A 237 -1.98 15.12 7.96
CA ARG A 237 -3.44 15.17 8.17
C ARG A 237 -4.07 16.45 7.67
N ALA A 238 -3.40 17.59 7.80
CA ALA A 238 -3.86 18.86 7.23
C ALA A 238 -3.96 18.77 5.69
N PHE A 239 -2.94 18.20 5.04
CA PHE A 239 -2.97 17.94 3.59
C PHE A 239 -4.12 17.00 3.19
N GLU A 240 -4.29 15.87 3.88
CA GLU A 240 -5.40 14.93 3.63
C GLU A 240 -6.75 15.60 3.82
N TYR A 241 -6.92 16.43 4.86
CA TYR A 241 -8.13 17.16 5.16
C TYR A 241 -8.53 18.12 4.02
N VAL A 242 -7.59 18.95 3.56
CA VAL A 242 -7.84 19.86 2.44
C VAL A 242 -8.15 19.10 1.16
N ARG A 243 -7.40 18.03 0.88
CA ARG A 243 -7.65 17.17 -0.28
C ARG A 243 -9.04 16.53 -0.25
N GLU A 244 -9.47 15.99 0.89
CA GLU A 244 -10.81 15.42 1.07
C GLU A 244 -11.91 16.47 0.80
N HIS A 245 -11.69 17.73 1.20
CA HIS A 245 -12.64 18.84 0.93
C HIS A 245 -12.71 19.15 -0.56
N ILE A 246 -11.58 19.25 -1.25
CA ILE A 246 -11.52 19.48 -2.70
C ILE A 246 -12.22 18.33 -3.45
N GLU A 247 -11.93 17.08 -3.08
CA GLU A 247 -12.57 15.89 -3.67
C GLU A 247 -14.10 15.94 -3.51
N ASN A 248 -14.57 16.28 -2.31
CA ASN A 248 -16.00 16.41 -2.02
C ASN A 248 -16.65 17.53 -2.83
N GLU A 249 -16.02 18.68 -2.92
CA GLU A 249 -16.52 19.80 -3.73
C GLU A 249 -16.62 19.44 -5.22
N VAL A 250 -15.61 18.76 -5.74
CA VAL A 250 -15.61 18.28 -7.14
C VAL A 250 -16.73 17.28 -7.38
N GLU A 251 -16.98 16.36 -6.46
CA GLU A 251 -18.09 15.41 -6.60
C GLU A 251 -19.46 16.13 -6.52
N ILE A 252 -19.62 17.12 -5.66
CA ILE A 252 -20.83 17.95 -5.60
C ILE A 252 -21.04 18.68 -6.95
N ARG A 253 -20.00 19.32 -7.48
CA ARG A 253 -20.08 20.00 -8.80
C ARG A 253 -20.42 19.01 -9.93
N LYS A 254 -19.87 17.81 -9.92
CA LYS A 254 -20.20 16.75 -10.89
C LYS A 254 -21.67 16.34 -10.80
N GLU A 255 -22.21 16.16 -9.60
CA GLU A 255 -23.62 15.88 -9.39
C GLU A 255 -24.53 17.01 -9.87
N ASP A 256 -24.15 18.25 -9.63
CA ASP A 256 -24.89 19.42 -10.12
C ASP A 256 -24.89 19.50 -11.66
N VAL A 257 -23.76 19.21 -12.31
CA VAL A 257 -23.68 19.13 -13.77
C VAL A 257 -24.55 18.00 -14.30
N LYS A 258 -24.54 16.82 -13.66
CA LYS A 258 -25.43 15.72 -14.05
C LYS A 258 -26.90 16.11 -13.92
N LYS A 259 -27.32 16.71 -12.82
CA LYS A 259 -28.70 17.15 -12.60
C LYS A 259 -29.13 18.22 -13.60
N ALA A 260 -28.23 19.12 -13.96
CA ALA A 260 -28.53 20.21 -14.91
C ALA A 260 -28.66 19.70 -16.36
N LEU A 261 -27.90 18.68 -16.76
CA LEU A 261 -27.83 18.19 -18.14
C LEU A 261 -28.71 16.96 -18.37
N PHE A 262 -28.80 16.04 -17.40
CA PHE A 262 -29.69 14.86 -17.49
C PHE A 262 -31.06 15.17 -16.87
N THR A 263 -31.87 15.92 -17.61
CA THR A 263 -33.24 16.23 -17.23
C THR A 263 -34.18 15.03 -17.47
N ASP A 264 -35.39 15.07 -16.92
CA ASP A 264 -36.41 14.03 -17.13
C ASP A 264 -36.75 13.78 -18.61
N ASP A 265 -36.46 14.72 -19.50
CA ASP A 265 -36.64 14.61 -20.93
C ASP A 265 -35.45 14.01 -21.67
N TYR A 266 -34.27 13.91 -21.05
CA TYR A 266 -33.06 13.34 -21.67
C TYR A 266 -33.32 11.99 -22.35
N PRO A 267 -33.98 11.01 -21.73
CA PRO A 267 -34.24 9.71 -22.38
C PRO A 267 -35.13 9.78 -23.61
N LYS A 268 -35.87 10.88 -23.78
CA LYS A 268 -36.82 11.10 -24.89
C LYS A 268 -36.18 11.85 -26.06
N LEU A 269 -34.99 12.41 -25.87
CA LEU A 269 -34.29 13.18 -26.90
C LEU A 269 -33.78 12.28 -28.04
N PRO A 270 -33.67 12.82 -29.27
CA PRO A 270 -32.98 12.14 -30.35
C PRO A 270 -31.56 11.73 -29.97
N LYS A 271 -31.07 10.59 -30.46
CA LYS A 271 -29.75 10.04 -30.11
C LYS A 271 -28.61 11.07 -30.28
N LYS A 272 -28.67 11.87 -31.34
CA LYS A 272 -27.66 12.92 -31.60
C LYS A 272 -27.63 13.95 -30.48
N GLU A 273 -28.74 14.37 -29.94
CA GLU A 273 -28.82 15.34 -28.85
C GLU A 273 -28.38 14.71 -27.53
N GLN A 274 -28.68 13.43 -27.30
CA GLN A 274 -28.12 12.69 -26.14
C GLN A 274 -26.59 12.62 -26.21
N ASP A 275 -26.01 12.29 -27.37
CA ASP A 275 -24.56 12.20 -27.56
C ASP A 275 -23.88 13.58 -27.35
N GLU A 276 -24.55 14.68 -27.75
CA GLU A 276 -24.04 16.06 -27.50
C GLU A 276 -24.07 16.40 -26.00
N ILE A 277 -25.08 15.96 -25.25
CA ILE A 277 -25.17 16.14 -23.80
C ILE A 277 -24.11 15.28 -23.08
N ASP A 278 -23.98 14.02 -23.48
CA ASP A 278 -22.96 13.10 -22.93
C ASP A 278 -21.56 13.68 -23.12
N GLN A 279 -21.28 14.25 -24.29
CA GLN A 279 -19.97 14.88 -24.56
C GLN A 279 -19.73 16.10 -23.65
N LYS A 280 -20.75 16.94 -23.43
CA LYS A 280 -20.65 18.06 -22.51
C LYS A 280 -20.36 17.65 -21.06
N VAL A 281 -20.96 16.54 -20.61
CA VAL A 281 -20.68 15.98 -19.27
C VAL A 281 -19.24 15.48 -19.18
N ILE A 282 -18.77 14.75 -20.19
CA ILE A 282 -17.39 14.25 -20.27
C ILE A 282 -16.40 15.41 -20.24
N ASP A 283 -16.63 16.46 -21.02
CA ASP A 283 -15.75 17.62 -21.10
C ASP A 283 -15.71 18.40 -19.78
N ALA A 284 -16.88 18.57 -19.12
CA ALA A 284 -16.97 19.20 -17.82
C ALA A 284 -16.23 18.39 -16.75
N PHE A 285 -16.42 17.05 -16.71
CA PHE A 285 -15.75 16.17 -15.75
C PHE A 285 -14.25 16.09 -15.96
N SER A 286 -13.79 16.12 -17.20
CA SER A 286 -12.35 16.16 -17.52
C SER A 286 -11.67 17.42 -16.95
N LYS A 287 -12.33 18.58 -17.03
CA LYS A 287 -11.83 19.82 -16.42
C LYS A 287 -11.78 19.73 -14.90
N MET A 288 -12.83 19.21 -14.26
CA MET A 288 -12.89 19.03 -12.80
C MET A 288 -11.86 18.03 -12.30
N ASN A 289 -11.60 16.95 -13.03
CA ASN A 289 -10.55 15.99 -12.68
C ASN A 289 -9.14 16.60 -12.80
N TYR A 290 -8.94 17.58 -13.68
CA TYR A 290 -7.70 18.32 -13.78
C TYR A 290 -7.45 19.23 -12.55
N GLU A 291 -8.52 19.79 -11.99
CA GLU A 291 -8.45 20.56 -10.74
C GLU A 291 -8.05 19.69 -9.53
N LEU A 292 -8.36 18.39 -9.56
CA LEU A 292 -7.94 17.40 -8.55
C LEU A 292 -6.52 16.89 -8.73
N ASP A 293 -5.88 17.16 -9.85
CA ASP A 293 -4.51 16.72 -10.10
C ASP A 293 -3.51 17.64 -9.38
N ILE A 294 -3.34 17.36 -8.08
CA ILE A 294 -2.49 18.09 -7.13
C ILE A 294 -0.99 17.98 -7.45
N ASN A 295 -0.64 17.34 -8.55
CA ASN A 295 0.75 17.25 -9.03
C ASN A 295 1.15 18.45 -9.92
N ASN A 296 0.32 19.46 -10.00
CA ASN A 296 0.62 20.70 -10.72
C ASN A 296 0.92 21.84 -9.76
#